data_a1a6f89a5133c11ef451fb0e9fc60969
#
_entry.id   a1a6f89a5133c11ef451fb0e9fc60969
#
_cell.length_a   1.000
_cell.length_b   1.000
_cell.length_c   1.000
_cell.angle_alpha   90.00
_cell.angle_beta   90.00
_cell.angle_gamma   90.00
#
_symmetry.space_group_name_H-M   'P 1'
#
loop_
_entity.id
_entity.type
_entity.pdbx_description
1 polymer ?
#
loop_
_entity_poly.entity_id
_entity_poly.type
_entity_poly.pdbx_seq_one_letter_code
_entity_poly.pdbx_strand_id
1 'polypeptide(L)' 'HEGLSFSKLILEERMVMAERLLSYNFYPVGKVAKICGYESASYFISVFRRYFGVPPHEYSSRFFLEKGKM' A
#
# COMPACT_ATOMS: atom_id res chain seq x y z
N HIS A 1 15.64 16.20 -11.36
CA HIS A 1 15.48 15.42 -12.57
C HIS A 1 14.02 15.07 -12.81
N GLU A 2 13.56 15.27 -14.01
CA GLU A 2 12.15 15.14 -14.32
C GLU A 2 11.63 13.74 -14.09
N GLY A 3 12.39 12.75 -14.49
CA GLY A 3 11.97 11.38 -14.30
C GLY A 3 11.74 11.02 -12.85
N LEU A 4 12.59 11.54 -11.98
CA LEU A 4 12.45 11.26 -10.57
C LEU A 4 11.20 11.92 -9.99
N SER A 5 10.93 13.16 -10.39
CA SER A 5 9.73 13.85 -9.91
C SER A 5 8.48 13.11 -10.32
N PHE A 6 8.44 12.71 -11.58
CA PHE A 6 7.29 12.00 -12.09
C PHE A 6 7.09 10.67 -11.38
N SER A 7 8.19 9.95 -11.17
CA SER A 7 8.12 8.68 -10.48
C SER A 7 7.65 8.85 -9.06
N LYS A 8 8.06 9.91 -8.42
CA LYS A 8 7.66 10.17 -7.05
C LYS A 8 6.16 10.42 -6.94
N LEU A 9 5.62 11.18 -7.89
CA LEU A 9 4.19 11.43 -7.91
C LEU A 9 3.39 10.15 -8.09
N ILE A 10 3.86 9.30 -9.00
CA ILE A 10 3.20 8.04 -9.25
C ILE A 10 3.26 7.17 -8.01
N LEU A 11 4.40 7.15 -7.36
CA LEU A 11 4.57 6.37 -6.15
C LEU A 11 3.59 6.82 -5.07
N GLU A 12 3.47 8.11 -4.87
CA GLU A 12 2.56 8.63 -3.87
C GLU A 12 1.12 8.24 -4.15
N GLU A 13 0.72 8.36 -5.40
CA GLU A 13 -0.64 8.01 -5.77
C GLU A 13 -0.92 6.54 -5.53
N ARG A 14 0.04 5.70 -5.88
CA ARG A 14 -0.12 4.27 -5.68
C ARG A 14 -0.19 3.91 -4.21
N MET A 15 0.62 4.57 -3.40
CA MET A 15 0.64 4.29 -1.97
C MET A 15 -0.64 4.77 -1.30
N VAL A 16 -1.15 5.91 -1.72
CA VAL A 16 -2.43 6.41 -1.19
C VAL A 16 -3.55 5.44 -1.54
N MET A 17 -3.56 4.95 -2.77
CA MET A 17 -4.56 3.98 -3.18
C MET A 17 -4.45 2.69 -2.37
N ALA A 18 -3.23 2.22 -2.18
CA ALA A 18 -3.00 1.00 -1.41
C ALA A 18 -3.49 1.18 0.03
N GLU A 19 -3.20 2.32 0.61
CA GLU A 19 -3.62 2.60 1.97
C GLU A 19 -5.13 2.53 2.10
N ARG A 20 -5.83 3.11 1.16
CA ARG A 20 -7.28 3.11 1.17
C ARG A 20 -7.84 1.69 1.08
N LEU A 21 -7.31 0.93 0.13
CA LEU A 21 -7.81 -0.43 -0.07
C LEU A 21 -7.55 -1.30 1.15
N LEU A 22 -6.40 -1.13 1.77
CA LEU A 22 -6.07 -1.90 2.95
C LEU A 22 -6.88 -1.46 4.15
N SER A 23 -7.21 -0.20 4.23
CA SER A 23 -8.01 0.32 5.35
C SER A 23 -9.40 -0.28 5.36
N TYR A 24 -9.95 -0.55 4.20
CA TYR A 24 -11.26 -1.17 4.14
C TYR A 24 -11.22 -2.67 4.36
N ASN A 25 -10.03 -3.25 4.24
CA ASN A 25 -9.86 -4.68 4.48
C ASN A 25 -10.71 -5.55 3.58
N PHE A 26 -10.97 -5.08 2.36
CA PHE A 26 -11.79 -5.83 1.40
C PHE A 26 -10.97 -6.76 0.53
N TYR A 27 -9.70 -6.48 0.33
CA TYR A 27 -8.89 -7.19 -0.65
C TYR A 27 -7.65 -7.77 -0.02
N PRO A 28 -7.23 -8.96 -0.46
CA PRO A 28 -5.93 -9.48 -0.04
C PRO A 28 -4.81 -8.62 -0.62
N VAL A 29 -3.65 -8.71 0.00
CA VAL A 29 -2.51 -7.88 -0.39
C VAL A 29 -2.16 -8.06 -1.86
N GLY A 30 -2.21 -9.29 -2.36
CA GLY A 30 -1.90 -9.55 -3.76
C GLY A 30 -2.82 -8.80 -4.71
N LYS A 31 -4.08 -8.73 -4.35
CA LYS A 31 -5.05 -8.02 -5.18
C LYS A 31 -4.80 -6.52 -5.12
N VAL A 32 -4.51 -6.01 -3.94
CA VAL A 32 -4.20 -4.59 -3.77
C VAL A 32 -3.00 -4.21 -4.64
N ALA A 33 -1.98 -5.07 -4.65
CA ALA A 33 -0.80 -4.81 -5.45
C ALA A 33 -1.16 -4.63 -6.92
N LYS A 34 -2.01 -5.51 -7.43
CA LYS A 34 -2.41 -5.44 -8.84
C LYS A 34 -3.25 -4.21 -9.13
N ILE A 35 -4.17 -3.88 -8.25
CA ILE A 35 -5.00 -2.70 -8.44
C ILE A 35 -4.13 -1.46 -8.48
N CYS A 36 -3.08 -1.42 -7.68
CA CYS A 36 -2.20 -0.27 -7.62
C CYS A 36 -1.17 -0.24 -8.75
N GLY A 37 -1.20 -1.24 -9.62
CA GLY A 37 -0.33 -1.22 -10.80
C GLY A 37 0.96 -1.99 -10.67
N TYR A 38 1.08 -2.85 -9.69
CA TYR A 38 2.28 -3.67 -9.51
C TYR A 38 2.04 -5.07 -10.01
N GLU A 39 2.99 -5.58 -10.78
CA GLU A 39 2.85 -6.94 -11.29
C GLU A 39 3.21 -7.98 -10.25
N SER A 40 4.10 -7.62 -9.35
CA SER A 40 4.59 -8.55 -8.34
C SER A 40 4.16 -8.10 -6.96
N ALA A 41 3.50 -8.99 -6.23
CA ALA A 41 3.11 -8.69 -4.86
C ALA A 41 4.33 -8.50 -3.97
N SER A 42 5.38 -9.28 -4.20
CA SER A 42 6.61 -9.13 -3.43
C SER A 42 7.21 -7.75 -3.57
N TYR A 43 7.25 -7.26 -4.79
CA TYR A 43 7.80 -5.94 -5.04
C TYR A 43 6.92 -4.87 -4.39
N PHE A 44 5.62 -5.01 -4.52
CA PHE A 44 4.69 -4.08 -3.89
C PHE A 44 4.89 -4.03 -2.38
N ILE A 45 4.99 -5.20 -1.75
CA ILE A 45 5.20 -5.27 -0.31
C ILE A 45 6.46 -4.55 0.10
N SER A 46 7.52 -4.73 -0.68
CA SER A 46 8.78 -4.09 -0.42
C SER A 46 8.67 -2.57 -0.50
N VAL A 47 8.00 -2.08 -1.53
CA VAL A 47 7.81 -0.64 -1.72
C VAL A 47 6.95 -0.06 -0.61
N PHE A 48 5.87 -0.74 -0.29
CA PHE A 48 4.95 -0.29 0.75
C PHE A 48 5.66 -0.17 2.08
N ARG A 49 6.45 -1.19 2.41
CA ARG A 49 7.17 -1.19 3.66
C ARG A 49 8.16 -0.03 3.76
N ARG A 50 8.82 0.29 2.65
CA ARG A 50 9.73 1.42 2.64
C ARG A 50 9.00 2.74 2.80
N TYR A 51 7.84 2.83 2.22
CA TYR A 51 7.09 4.07 2.23
C TYR A 51 6.43 4.32 3.59
N PHE A 52 5.79 3.31 4.15
CA PHE A 52 5.04 3.46 5.38
C PHE A 52 5.74 2.93 6.62
N GLY A 53 6.81 2.20 6.47
CA GLY A 53 7.57 1.67 7.60
C GLY A 53 7.09 0.32 8.08
N VAL A 54 5.99 -0.20 7.58
CA VAL A 54 5.46 -1.52 7.94
C VAL A 54 4.94 -2.21 6.71
N PRO A 55 4.93 -3.54 6.69
CA PRO A 55 4.37 -4.27 5.53
C PRO A 55 2.86 -4.10 5.45
N PRO A 56 2.28 -4.30 4.25
CA PRO A 56 0.86 -4.07 4.06
C PRO A 56 -0.05 -4.87 4.99
N HIS A 57 0.26 -6.14 5.20
CA HIS A 57 -0.61 -6.96 6.04
C HIS A 57 -0.59 -6.49 7.49
N GLU A 58 0.54 -5.99 7.93
CA GLU A 58 0.65 -5.49 9.28
C GLU A 58 -0.08 -4.17 9.42
N TYR A 59 0.01 -3.34 8.39
CA TYR A 59 -0.69 -2.07 8.38
C TYR A 59 -2.21 -2.30 8.46
N SER A 60 -2.69 -3.23 7.66
CA SER A 60 -4.10 -3.56 7.63
C SER A 60 -4.58 -4.09 8.97
N SER A 61 -3.81 -4.98 9.59
CA SER A 61 -4.16 -5.53 10.89
C SER A 61 -4.25 -4.45 11.95
N ARG A 62 -3.26 -3.58 11.96
CA ARG A 62 -3.24 -2.50 12.94
C ARG A 62 -4.44 -1.60 12.81
N PHE A 63 -4.74 -1.21 11.58
CA PHE A 63 -5.85 -0.33 11.32
C PHE A 63 -7.15 -0.97 11.77
N PHE A 64 -7.31 -2.24 11.47
CA PHE A 64 -8.51 -2.97 11.84
C PHE A 64 -8.64 -3.07 13.34
N LEU A 65 -7.55 -3.36 14.03
CA LEU A 65 -7.58 -3.48 15.48
C LEU A 65 -7.92 -2.16 16.15
N GLU A 66 -7.37 -1.07 15.64
CA GLU A 66 -7.67 0.24 16.21
C GLU A 66 -9.13 0.58 16.05
N LYS A 67 -9.68 0.29 14.87
CA LYS A 67 -11.10 0.53 14.67
C LYS A 67 -11.94 -0.36 15.57
N GLY A 68 -11.50 -1.58 15.75
CA GLY A 68 -12.22 -2.52 16.60
C GLY A 68 -12.32 -2.09 18.04
N LYS A 69 -11.39 -1.28 18.47
CA LYS A 69 -11.41 -0.80 19.83
C LYS A 69 -12.42 0.29 20.08
N MET A 70 -12.80 0.94 19.03
CA MET A 70 -13.80 1.99 19.13
C MET A 70 -15.18 1.39 19.27
#